data_48ee3e4ede9cff73a0ceb32d7bdca374
#
_entry.id   48ee3e4ede9cff73a0ceb32d7bdca374
#
_cell.length_a   1.000
_cell.length_b   1.000
_cell.length_c   1.000
_cell.angle_alpha   90.00
_cell.angle_beta   90.00
_cell.angle_gamma   90.00
#
_symmetry.space_group_name_H-M   'P 1'
#
loop_
_entity.id
_entity.type
_entity.pdbx_description
1 polymer ?
#
loop_
_entity_poly.entity_id
_entity_poly.type
_entity_poly.pdbx_seq_one_letter_code
_entity_poly.pdbx_strand_id
1 'polypeptide(L)'
;MANTSISLYTEGSFTDSTIATIVFVLYCLVSAVGICGNALTILSILLNRKLKSIPNVYIGNLATADFIVCSVIAPFSAYVLTVDKSTITTQACTFIGALNIALLANTMFSLAAIAVNRYILLVKGSRLYTKIYTRRNVIISVILLWIIPVALVLPALLGFGSFGYNRLMGTCIFISHDMNTYIYVESILHGVCVGPSIVITVFCYVSIIIHFRRTQNRLKLTMNKKIQTPLTPSKTSSTGVEYRAEDSCKVEEYELSSSGPSNNNSASQTHAAKRTRASRRIVANLCTVFLVFICCWLPIVSVFTIDYYSTFPSSVYQVFFAIAVSNSCLNVFIYAGMNKVFRKTYYRLLCCRYNKINYSF
;
A
#
# COMPACT_ATOMS: atom_id res chain seq x y z
N MET A 1 -25.13 -8.31 46.64
CA MET A 1 -23.89 -7.89 47.30
C MET A 1 -23.07 -7.19 46.25
N ALA A 2 -22.81 -5.93 46.53
CA ALA A 2 -21.97 -4.96 45.81
C ALA A 2 -21.97 -4.97 44.28
N ASN A 3 -22.94 -4.28 43.69
CA ASN A 3 -22.81 -3.67 42.36
C ASN A 3 -21.71 -2.61 42.41
N THR A 4 -20.51 -3.00 42.05
CA THR A 4 -19.46 -2.03 41.70
C THR A 4 -19.52 -1.84 40.19
N SER A 5 -20.46 -1.02 39.73
CA SER A 5 -20.42 -0.37 38.44
C SER A 5 -19.10 0.43 38.44
N ILE A 6 -18.12 -0.07 37.72
CA ILE A 6 -16.89 0.66 37.42
C ILE A 6 -17.27 1.79 36.47
N SER A 7 -17.66 2.91 37.06
CA SER A 7 -17.68 4.22 36.43
C SER A 7 -16.23 4.68 36.25
N LEU A 8 -15.54 4.13 35.26
CA LEU A 8 -14.17 4.49 34.90
C LEU A 8 -14.14 5.54 33.79
N TYR A 9 -14.98 6.54 33.92
CA TYR A 9 -14.84 7.75 33.13
C TYR A 9 -14.71 8.95 34.05
N THR A 10 -13.50 9.17 34.54
CA THR A 10 -13.16 10.45 35.13
C THR A 10 -13.47 11.56 34.14
N GLU A 11 -14.37 12.44 34.53
CA GLU A 11 -14.60 13.73 33.90
C GLU A 11 -13.28 14.48 33.80
N GLY A 12 -12.99 15.03 32.62
CA GLY A 12 -12.08 16.15 32.49
C GLY A 12 -10.64 15.81 32.14
N SER A 13 -10.41 15.59 30.88
CA SER A 13 -9.28 16.28 30.29
C SER A 13 -9.86 17.10 29.14
N PHE A 14 -9.99 18.40 29.33
CA PHE A 14 -10.05 19.36 28.23
C PHE A 14 -8.91 19.01 27.31
N THR A 15 -9.20 18.46 26.12
CA THR A 15 -8.24 18.36 25.05
C THR A 15 -7.66 19.75 24.94
N ASP A 16 -6.36 19.92 25.17
CA ASP A 16 -5.70 21.22 25.05
C ASP A 16 -6.18 21.80 23.73
N SER A 17 -6.81 22.96 23.77
CA SER A 17 -7.44 23.61 22.59
C SER A 17 -6.45 23.70 21.43
N THR A 18 -5.18 23.82 21.74
CA THR A 18 -4.07 23.81 20.79
C THR A 18 -3.93 22.48 20.06
N ILE A 19 -4.00 21.36 20.79
CA ILE A 19 -3.86 20.01 20.20
C ILE A 19 -5.07 19.70 19.32
N ALA A 20 -6.29 20.02 19.77
CA ALA A 20 -7.49 19.85 18.97
C ALA A 20 -7.41 20.65 17.66
N THR A 21 -6.89 21.87 17.70
CA THR A 21 -6.67 22.72 16.52
C THR A 21 -5.63 22.08 15.59
N ILE A 22 -4.51 21.56 16.11
CA ILE A 22 -3.48 20.88 15.32
C ILE A 22 -4.06 19.66 14.62
N VAL A 23 -4.81 18.83 15.33
CA VAL A 23 -5.45 17.62 14.77
C VAL A 23 -6.48 17.98 13.70
N PHE A 24 -7.29 19.01 13.93
CA PHE A 24 -8.23 19.53 12.94
C PHE A 24 -7.53 19.97 11.66
N VAL A 25 -6.49 20.82 11.77
CA VAL A 25 -5.70 21.28 10.62
C VAL A 25 -5.07 20.09 9.88
N LEU A 26 -4.56 19.10 10.61
CA LEU A 26 -4.00 17.88 10.01
C LEU A 26 -5.04 17.12 9.19
N TYR A 27 -6.26 16.91 9.69
CA TYR A 27 -7.34 16.29 8.92
C TYR A 27 -7.73 17.09 7.67
N CYS A 28 -7.77 18.41 7.77
CA CYS A 28 -8.02 19.29 6.60
C CYS A 28 -6.92 19.15 5.54
N LEU A 29 -5.66 19.10 5.95
CA LEU A 29 -4.52 18.89 5.05
C LEU A 29 -4.57 17.49 4.41
N VAL A 30 -4.81 16.44 5.19
CA VAL A 30 -4.95 15.06 4.70
C VAL A 30 -6.08 14.97 3.68
N SER A 31 -7.21 15.60 3.97
CA SER A 31 -8.35 15.65 3.04
C SER A 31 -7.97 16.34 1.73
N ALA A 32 -7.49 17.57 1.77
CA ALA A 32 -7.17 18.35 0.58
C ALA A 32 -6.09 17.69 -0.30
N VAL A 33 -4.97 17.32 0.32
CA VAL A 33 -3.84 16.70 -0.37
C VAL A 33 -4.20 15.30 -0.87
N GLY A 34 -4.91 14.51 -0.05
CA GLY A 34 -5.26 13.15 -0.39
C GLY A 34 -6.31 13.04 -1.48
N ILE A 35 -7.34 13.89 -1.49
CA ILE A 35 -8.34 13.94 -2.57
C ILE A 35 -7.64 14.25 -3.90
N CYS A 36 -6.87 15.33 -3.95
CA CYS A 36 -6.18 15.73 -5.17
C CYS A 36 -5.18 14.66 -5.63
N GLY A 37 -4.39 14.15 -4.71
CA GLY A 37 -3.31 13.23 -5.02
C GLY A 37 -3.80 11.84 -5.45
N ASN A 38 -4.78 11.27 -4.75
CA ASN A 38 -5.34 9.97 -5.13
C ASN A 38 -6.16 10.06 -6.41
N ALA A 39 -6.90 11.15 -6.64
CA ALA A 39 -7.55 11.42 -7.92
C ALA A 39 -6.52 11.48 -9.07
N LEU A 40 -5.39 12.18 -8.90
CA LEU A 40 -4.30 12.20 -9.88
C LEU A 40 -3.71 10.81 -10.14
N THR A 41 -3.59 9.96 -9.11
CA THR A 41 -3.10 8.59 -9.23
C THR A 41 -4.06 7.75 -10.06
N ILE A 42 -5.35 7.78 -9.74
CA ILE A 42 -6.41 7.05 -10.45
C ILE A 42 -6.46 7.51 -11.91
N LEU A 43 -6.56 8.81 -12.16
CA LEU A 43 -6.58 9.39 -13.51
C LEU A 43 -5.32 9.03 -14.31
N SER A 44 -4.16 9.02 -13.68
CA SER A 44 -2.90 8.62 -14.34
C SER A 44 -2.94 7.20 -14.83
N ILE A 45 -3.46 6.26 -14.03
CA ILE A 45 -3.58 4.84 -14.42
C ILE A 45 -4.63 4.67 -15.54
N LEU A 46 -5.73 5.39 -15.47
CA LEU A 46 -6.80 5.30 -16.46
C LEU A 46 -6.38 5.88 -17.83
N LEU A 47 -5.70 7.03 -17.83
CA LEU A 47 -5.40 7.79 -19.03
C LEU A 47 -4.07 7.40 -19.69
N ASN A 48 -3.07 6.97 -18.92
CA ASN A 48 -1.74 6.65 -19.47
C ASN A 48 -1.62 5.15 -19.78
N ARG A 49 -1.52 4.79 -21.06
CA ARG A 49 -1.35 3.39 -21.50
C ARG A 49 -0.14 2.70 -20.87
N LYS A 50 0.95 3.43 -20.62
CA LYS A 50 2.18 2.88 -19.95
C LYS A 50 1.94 2.50 -18.49
N LEU A 51 0.88 2.99 -17.85
CA LEU A 51 0.49 2.64 -16.49
C LEU A 51 -0.58 1.55 -16.43
N LYS A 52 -1.14 1.11 -17.57
CA LYS A 52 -2.14 0.02 -17.64
C LYS A 52 -1.47 -1.34 -17.51
N SER A 53 -0.89 -1.62 -16.35
CA SER A 53 -0.28 -2.90 -16.02
C SER A 53 -0.95 -3.52 -14.80
N ILE A 54 -0.92 -4.85 -14.68
CA ILE A 54 -1.56 -5.59 -13.59
C ILE A 54 -1.15 -5.06 -12.20
N PRO A 55 0.14 -4.80 -11.91
CA PRO A 55 0.52 -4.24 -10.61
C PRO A 55 -0.10 -2.87 -10.32
N ASN A 56 -0.29 -2.06 -11.36
CA ASN A 56 -0.89 -0.73 -11.20
C ASN A 56 -2.41 -0.79 -10.99
N VAL A 57 -3.08 -1.91 -11.33
CA VAL A 57 -4.50 -2.14 -10.97
C VAL A 57 -4.64 -2.16 -9.44
N TYR A 58 -3.75 -2.85 -8.73
CA TYR A 58 -3.76 -2.88 -7.26
C TYR A 58 -3.38 -1.53 -6.64
N ILE A 59 -2.47 -0.77 -7.27
CA ILE A 59 -2.17 0.61 -6.88
C ILE A 59 -3.42 1.50 -7.08
N GLY A 60 -4.15 1.32 -8.17
CA GLY A 60 -5.41 2.01 -8.41
C GLY A 60 -6.48 1.67 -7.37
N ASN A 61 -6.58 0.40 -6.96
CA ASN A 61 -7.48 -0.03 -5.90
C ASN A 61 -7.13 0.64 -4.56
N LEU A 62 -5.85 0.64 -4.19
CA LEU A 62 -5.37 1.32 -2.99
C LEU A 62 -5.66 2.83 -3.04
N ALA A 63 -5.38 3.49 -4.17
CA ALA A 63 -5.68 4.92 -4.34
C ALA A 63 -7.19 5.22 -4.27
N THR A 64 -8.05 4.27 -4.67
CA THR A 64 -9.52 4.43 -4.54
C THR A 64 -9.96 4.35 -3.08
N ALA A 65 -9.43 3.40 -2.30
CA ALA A 65 -9.68 3.32 -0.88
C ALA A 65 -9.18 4.58 -0.15
N ASP A 66 -7.95 5.02 -0.43
CA ASP A 66 -7.35 6.22 0.13
C ASP A 66 -8.12 7.50 -0.26
N PHE A 67 -8.64 7.56 -1.49
CA PHE A 67 -9.51 8.67 -1.91
C PHE A 67 -10.79 8.75 -1.06
N ILE A 68 -11.41 7.60 -0.74
CA ILE A 68 -12.60 7.57 0.12
C ILE A 68 -12.24 7.96 1.56
N VAL A 69 -11.11 7.49 2.10
CA VAL A 69 -10.63 7.93 3.42
C VAL A 69 -10.46 9.45 3.46
N CYS A 70 -9.81 10.04 2.46
CA CYS A 70 -9.53 11.47 2.41
C CYS A 70 -10.78 12.33 2.13
N SER A 71 -11.78 11.80 1.40
CA SER A 71 -13.00 12.54 1.05
C SER A 71 -14.16 12.37 2.03
N VAL A 72 -14.15 11.32 2.84
CA VAL A 72 -15.26 10.99 3.75
C VAL A 72 -14.77 10.92 5.20
N ILE A 73 -13.78 10.07 5.50
CA ILE A 73 -13.36 9.83 6.90
C ILE A 73 -12.64 11.04 7.48
N ALA A 74 -11.64 11.58 6.79
CA ALA A 74 -10.86 12.71 7.30
C ALA A 74 -11.70 13.99 7.48
N PRO A 75 -12.56 14.42 6.52
CA PRO A 75 -13.46 15.57 6.74
C PRO A 75 -14.46 15.33 7.88
N PHE A 76 -15.02 14.13 8.00
CA PHE A 76 -15.92 13.80 9.08
C PHE A 76 -15.21 13.85 10.44
N SER A 77 -13.99 13.32 10.54
CA SER A 77 -13.19 13.40 11.77
C SER A 77 -12.85 14.84 12.15
N ALA A 78 -12.55 15.69 11.16
CA ALA A 78 -12.39 17.14 11.38
C ALA A 78 -13.68 17.79 11.88
N TYR A 79 -14.81 17.48 11.26
CA TYR A 79 -16.14 18.01 11.66
C TYR A 79 -16.47 17.67 13.11
N VAL A 80 -16.28 16.42 13.50
CA VAL A 80 -16.60 15.92 14.85
C VAL A 80 -15.80 16.64 15.95
N LEU A 81 -14.60 17.17 15.63
CA LEU A 81 -13.79 17.96 16.58
C LEU A 81 -14.37 19.35 16.84
N THR A 82 -15.21 19.88 15.94
CA THR A 82 -15.71 21.26 15.98
C THR A 82 -17.14 21.38 16.46
N VAL A 83 -17.90 20.28 16.50
CA VAL A 83 -19.33 20.29 16.84
C VAL A 83 -19.60 19.68 18.20
N ASP A 84 -20.76 20.02 18.77
CA ASP A 84 -21.28 19.31 19.94
C ASP A 84 -21.63 17.87 19.53
N LYS A 85 -21.21 16.92 20.37
CA LYS A 85 -21.33 15.48 20.12
C LYS A 85 -22.77 15.00 20.10
N SER A 86 -23.67 15.73 20.71
CA SER A 86 -25.13 15.50 20.67
C SER A 86 -25.73 15.68 19.26
N THR A 87 -25.02 16.40 18.37
CA THR A 87 -25.46 16.60 16.98
C THR A 87 -25.12 15.45 16.05
N ILE A 88 -24.25 14.52 16.48
CA ILE A 88 -23.82 13.39 15.67
C ILE A 88 -24.83 12.26 15.80
N THR A 89 -25.53 11.97 14.71
CA THR A 89 -26.52 10.87 14.71
C THR A 89 -25.85 9.51 14.81
N THR A 90 -26.48 8.58 15.50
CA THR A 90 -26.01 7.19 15.62
C THR A 90 -25.80 6.55 14.25
N GLN A 91 -26.70 6.81 13.28
CA GLN A 91 -26.61 6.26 11.93
C GLN A 91 -25.37 6.76 11.20
N ALA A 92 -25.07 8.06 11.27
CA ALA A 92 -23.86 8.62 10.66
C ALA A 92 -22.60 8.02 11.29
N CYS A 93 -22.58 7.90 12.62
CA CYS A 93 -21.45 7.34 13.34
C CYS A 93 -21.25 5.84 13.02
N THR A 94 -22.33 5.06 12.94
CA THR A 94 -22.29 3.65 12.55
C THR A 94 -21.73 3.50 11.13
N PHE A 95 -22.23 4.30 10.18
CA PHE A 95 -21.76 4.25 8.80
C PHE A 95 -20.28 4.60 8.69
N ILE A 96 -19.85 5.69 9.31
CA ILE A 96 -18.43 6.16 9.25
C ILE A 96 -17.51 5.18 9.95
N GLY A 97 -17.86 4.68 11.13
CA GLY A 97 -17.05 3.71 11.85
C GLY A 97 -16.89 2.39 11.10
N ALA A 98 -17.97 1.87 10.53
CA ALA A 98 -17.97 0.66 9.71
C ALA A 98 -17.14 0.85 8.42
N LEU A 99 -17.35 1.98 7.74
CA LEU A 99 -16.59 2.33 6.53
C LEU A 99 -15.10 2.46 6.82
N ASN A 100 -14.72 3.09 7.93
CA ASN A 100 -13.32 3.26 8.31
C ASN A 100 -12.60 1.91 8.50
N ILE A 101 -13.22 0.97 9.22
CA ILE A 101 -12.65 -0.37 9.42
C ILE A 101 -12.58 -1.15 8.10
N ALA A 102 -13.62 -1.09 7.28
CA ALA A 102 -13.62 -1.74 5.97
C ALA A 102 -12.52 -1.20 5.05
N LEU A 103 -12.30 0.13 5.03
CA LEU A 103 -11.23 0.77 4.25
C LEU A 103 -9.83 0.43 4.79
N LEU A 104 -9.66 0.34 6.11
CA LEU A 104 -8.42 -0.13 6.72
C LEU A 104 -8.09 -1.56 6.29
N ALA A 105 -9.06 -2.47 6.37
CA ALA A 105 -8.88 -3.86 5.93
C ALA A 105 -8.59 -3.93 4.41
N ASN A 106 -9.29 -3.14 3.57
CA ASN A 106 -9.01 -3.04 2.14
C ASN A 106 -7.56 -2.58 1.88
N THR A 107 -7.08 -1.56 2.60
CA THR A 107 -5.71 -1.06 2.49
C THR A 107 -4.70 -2.15 2.82
N MET A 108 -4.89 -2.88 3.93
CA MET A 108 -4.00 -3.97 4.36
C MET A 108 -3.95 -5.10 3.32
N PHE A 109 -5.10 -5.56 2.85
CA PHE A 109 -5.17 -6.60 1.82
C PHE A 109 -4.60 -6.14 0.48
N SER A 110 -4.77 -4.87 0.12
CA SER A 110 -4.20 -4.29 -1.09
C SER A 110 -2.67 -4.27 -1.04
N LEU A 111 -2.07 -3.87 0.10
CA LEU A 111 -0.63 -3.90 0.31
C LEU A 111 -0.07 -5.32 0.21
N ALA A 112 -0.75 -6.30 0.82
CA ALA A 112 -0.37 -7.72 0.72
C ALA A 112 -0.50 -8.22 -0.73
N ALA A 113 -1.58 -7.90 -1.44
CA ALA A 113 -1.77 -8.28 -2.84
C ALA A 113 -0.70 -7.68 -3.76
N ILE A 114 -0.30 -6.42 -3.55
CA ILE A 114 0.80 -5.77 -4.25
C ILE A 114 2.11 -6.53 -3.99
N ALA A 115 2.42 -6.87 -2.74
CA ALA A 115 3.63 -7.59 -2.36
C ALA A 115 3.68 -8.99 -3.00
N VAL A 116 2.59 -9.75 -2.94
CA VAL A 116 2.47 -11.09 -3.56
C VAL A 116 2.61 -11.00 -5.09
N ASN A 117 1.96 -10.04 -5.72
CA ASN A 117 2.06 -9.82 -7.16
C ASN A 117 3.53 -9.61 -7.59
N ARG A 118 4.27 -8.78 -6.83
CA ARG A 118 5.70 -8.53 -7.11
C ARG A 118 6.57 -9.73 -6.81
N TYR A 119 6.31 -10.46 -5.75
CA TYR A 119 7.03 -11.68 -5.41
C TYR A 119 6.89 -12.73 -6.53
N ILE A 120 5.68 -12.98 -7.00
CA ILE A 120 5.46 -13.97 -8.07
C ILE A 120 6.14 -13.52 -9.36
N LEU A 121 6.04 -12.23 -9.73
CA LEU A 121 6.66 -11.71 -10.94
C LEU A 121 8.20 -11.79 -10.90
N LEU A 122 8.82 -11.43 -9.78
CA LEU A 122 10.27 -11.21 -9.70
C LEU A 122 11.04 -12.44 -9.23
N VAL A 123 10.43 -13.29 -8.38
CA VAL A 123 11.10 -14.45 -7.77
C VAL A 123 10.68 -15.76 -8.43
N LYS A 124 9.37 -15.95 -8.67
CA LYS A 124 8.84 -17.19 -9.28
C LYS A 124 8.88 -17.19 -10.81
N GLY A 125 9.03 -16.02 -11.44
CA GLY A 125 9.20 -15.86 -12.87
C GLY A 125 7.91 -15.69 -13.66
N SER A 126 8.07 -15.31 -14.95
CA SER A 126 6.95 -14.92 -15.81
C SER A 126 5.99 -16.06 -16.15
N ARG A 127 6.48 -17.30 -16.25
CA ARG A 127 5.64 -18.44 -16.59
C ARG A 127 4.53 -18.67 -15.56
N LEU A 128 4.85 -18.63 -14.27
CA LEU A 128 3.86 -18.74 -13.19
C LEU A 128 3.01 -17.46 -13.11
N TYR A 129 3.64 -16.30 -13.29
CA TYR A 129 2.95 -15.02 -13.26
C TYR A 129 1.81 -14.93 -14.29
N THR A 130 2.07 -15.26 -15.56
CA THR A 130 1.04 -15.23 -16.63
C THR A 130 -0.08 -16.25 -16.40
N LYS A 131 0.22 -17.38 -15.74
CA LYS A 131 -0.80 -18.39 -15.40
C LYS A 131 -1.74 -17.89 -14.29
N ILE A 132 -1.20 -17.20 -13.26
CA ILE A 132 -1.98 -16.74 -12.10
C ILE A 132 -2.70 -15.41 -12.40
N TYR A 133 -1.99 -14.43 -12.95
CA TYR A 133 -2.50 -13.09 -13.17
C TYR A 133 -3.15 -12.92 -14.55
N THR A 134 -4.16 -13.74 -14.82
CA THR A 134 -5.04 -13.55 -15.97
C THR A 134 -5.96 -12.35 -15.71
N ARG A 135 -6.50 -11.74 -16.79
CA ARG A 135 -7.45 -10.62 -16.65
C ARG A 135 -8.62 -10.96 -15.72
N ARG A 136 -9.19 -12.17 -15.86
CA ARG A 136 -10.29 -12.64 -15.02
C ARG A 136 -9.88 -12.72 -13.53
N ASN A 137 -8.75 -13.34 -13.22
CA ASN A 137 -8.29 -13.51 -11.84
C ASN A 137 -7.96 -12.17 -11.17
N VAL A 138 -7.42 -11.20 -11.93
CA VAL A 138 -7.15 -9.85 -11.43
C VAL A 138 -8.46 -9.14 -11.08
N ILE A 139 -9.48 -9.21 -11.95
CA ILE A 139 -10.80 -8.62 -11.65
C ILE A 139 -11.41 -9.26 -10.40
N ILE A 140 -11.41 -10.60 -10.32
CA ILE A 140 -11.92 -11.32 -9.15
C ILE A 140 -11.17 -10.90 -7.89
N SER A 141 -9.84 -10.80 -7.94
CA SER A 141 -9.06 -10.41 -6.78
C SER A 141 -9.39 -8.98 -6.31
N VAL A 142 -9.60 -8.03 -7.23
CA VAL A 142 -10.02 -6.66 -6.88
C VAL A 142 -11.42 -6.65 -6.26
N ILE A 143 -12.36 -7.42 -6.79
CA ILE A 143 -13.70 -7.56 -6.20
C ILE A 143 -13.61 -8.11 -4.77
N LEU A 144 -12.79 -9.14 -4.56
CA LEU A 144 -12.58 -9.71 -3.23
C LEU A 144 -11.95 -8.72 -2.24
N LEU A 145 -11.08 -7.82 -2.70
CA LEU A 145 -10.51 -6.75 -1.88
C LEU A 145 -11.58 -5.77 -1.33
N TRP A 146 -12.78 -5.72 -1.90
CA TRP A 146 -13.91 -4.93 -1.39
C TRP A 146 -14.91 -5.79 -0.61
N ILE A 147 -15.24 -6.98 -1.10
CA ILE A 147 -16.26 -7.85 -0.49
C ILE A 147 -15.79 -8.36 0.88
N ILE A 148 -14.53 -8.83 0.99
CA ILE A 148 -14.03 -9.41 2.23
C ILE A 148 -14.02 -8.38 3.38
N PRO A 149 -13.49 -7.16 3.22
CA PRO A 149 -13.57 -6.13 4.27
C PRO A 149 -14.99 -5.81 4.72
N VAL A 150 -15.93 -5.71 3.79
CA VAL A 150 -17.36 -5.48 4.12
C VAL A 150 -17.94 -6.66 4.90
N ALA A 151 -17.65 -7.89 4.48
CA ALA A 151 -18.10 -9.09 5.21
C ALA A 151 -17.52 -9.19 6.63
N LEU A 152 -16.29 -8.72 6.86
CA LEU A 152 -15.67 -8.69 8.18
C LEU A 152 -16.30 -7.67 9.13
N VAL A 153 -16.89 -6.60 8.60
CA VAL A 153 -17.59 -5.58 9.39
C VAL A 153 -19.04 -5.97 9.66
N LEU A 154 -19.63 -6.84 8.85
CA LEU A 154 -21.03 -7.22 8.89
C LEU A 154 -21.49 -7.76 10.26
N PRO A 155 -20.76 -8.63 10.96
CA PRO A 155 -21.19 -9.10 12.30
C PRO A 155 -21.39 -7.94 13.30
N ALA A 156 -20.52 -6.93 13.28
CA ALA A 156 -20.66 -5.77 14.15
C ALA A 156 -21.91 -4.94 13.80
N LEU A 157 -22.31 -4.89 12.53
CA LEU A 157 -23.55 -4.25 12.09
C LEU A 157 -24.80 -5.09 12.44
N LEU A 158 -24.64 -6.40 12.62
CA LEU A 158 -25.72 -7.33 12.98
C LEU A 158 -25.90 -7.54 14.50
N GLY A 159 -25.18 -6.76 15.32
CA GLY A 159 -25.35 -6.76 16.77
C GLY A 159 -24.22 -7.39 17.59
N PHE A 160 -23.15 -7.89 16.94
CA PHE A 160 -21.93 -8.28 17.64
C PHE A 160 -21.03 -7.05 17.87
N GLY A 161 -21.46 -6.15 18.76
CA GLY A 161 -20.85 -4.87 19.03
C GLY A 161 -21.63 -3.70 18.42
N SER A 162 -21.03 -2.53 18.45
CA SER A 162 -21.62 -1.33 17.87
C SER A 162 -20.57 -0.38 17.34
N PHE A 163 -21.00 0.54 16.50
CA PHE A 163 -20.19 1.68 16.09
C PHE A 163 -20.74 2.94 16.75
N GLY A 164 -19.85 3.75 17.27
CA GLY A 164 -20.22 4.97 17.95
C GLY A 164 -19.07 5.94 18.09
N TYR A 165 -19.36 7.09 18.68
CA TYR A 165 -18.36 8.08 18.98
C TYR A 165 -17.43 7.61 20.10
N ASN A 166 -16.14 7.52 19.82
CA ASN A 166 -15.12 7.20 20.80
C ASN A 166 -14.46 8.51 21.28
N ARG A 167 -14.59 8.82 22.58
CA ARG A 167 -14.05 10.05 23.18
C ARG A 167 -12.52 10.12 23.12
N LEU A 168 -11.83 8.99 23.25
CA LEU A 168 -10.38 8.96 23.23
C LEU A 168 -9.85 9.31 21.84
N MET A 169 -10.46 8.75 20.79
CA MET A 169 -10.03 9.00 19.41
C MET A 169 -10.62 10.26 18.79
N GLY A 170 -11.66 10.84 19.39
CA GLY A 170 -12.35 12.00 18.84
C GLY A 170 -13.02 11.73 17.48
N THR A 171 -13.44 10.49 17.22
CA THR A 171 -14.10 10.08 15.97
C THR A 171 -15.01 8.88 16.19
N CYS A 172 -15.77 8.52 15.14
CA CYS A 172 -16.62 7.34 15.15
C CYS A 172 -15.83 6.09 14.78
N ILE A 173 -15.82 5.11 15.68
CA ILE A 173 -15.16 3.81 15.51
C ILE A 173 -15.98 2.70 16.16
N PHE A 174 -15.48 1.49 16.12
CA PHE A 174 -16.04 0.37 16.86
C PHE A 174 -16.02 0.62 18.37
N ILE A 175 -17.14 0.34 19.05
CA ILE A 175 -17.29 0.38 20.51
C ILE A 175 -17.69 -1.02 20.97
N SER A 176 -16.95 -1.56 21.92
CA SER A 176 -17.29 -2.81 22.60
C SER A 176 -18.02 -2.50 23.90
N HIS A 177 -19.08 -3.23 24.15
CA HIS A 177 -19.85 -3.10 25.39
C HIS A 177 -19.49 -4.20 26.41
N ASP A 178 -18.84 -5.26 25.95
CA ASP A 178 -18.42 -6.40 26.77
C ASP A 178 -17.07 -6.95 26.30
N MET A 179 -16.43 -7.75 27.15
CA MET A 179 -15.15 -8.35 26.87
C MET A 179 -15.18 -9.34 25.70
N ASN A 180 -16.25 -10.09 25.55
CA ASN A 180 -16.38 -11.08 24.48
C ASN A 180 -16.42 -10.41 23.10
N THR A 181 -17.22 -9.35 22.99
CA THR A 181 -17.31 -8.53 21.77
C THR A 181 -15.99 -7.83 21.47
N TYR A 182 -15.30 -7.33 22.50
CA TYR A 182 -13.96 -6.74 22.34
C TYR A 182 -12.97 -7.77 21.77
N ILE A 183 -12.85 -8.95 22.40
CA ILE A 183 -11.95 -10.03 21.96
C ILE A 183 -12.29 -10.49 20.55
N TYR A 184 -13.58 -10.60 20.22
CA TYR A 184 -14.02 -11.01 18.89
C TYR A 184 -13.53 -10.04 17.80
N VAL A 185 -13.77 -8.74 17.98
CA VAL A 185 -13.39 -7.72 17.00
C VAL A 185 -11.87 -7.57 16.91
N GLU A 186 -11.18 -7.56 18.04
CA GLU A 186 -9.72 -7.54 18.09
C GLU A 186 -9.12 -8.78 17.38
N SER A 187 -9.69 -9.96 17.60
CA SER A 187 -9.25 -11.20 16.94
C SER A 187 -9.47 -11.15 15.43
N ILE A 188 -10.60 -10.61 14.96
CA ILE A 188 -10.85 -10.45 13.53
C ILE A 188 -9.93 -9.37 12.94
N LEU A 189 -9.87 -8.20 13.55
CA LEU A 189 -9.10 -7.09 13.03
C LEU A 189 -7.59 -7.41 13.00
N HIS A 190 -7.05 -7.86 14.12
CA HIS A 190 -5.62 -8.17 14.24
C HIS A 190 -5.27 -9.56 13.72
N GLY A 191 -6.08 -10.59 14.00
CA GLY A 191 -5.83 -11.97 13.62
C GLY A 191 -6.06 -12.26 12.14
N VAL A 192 -7.06 -11.65 11.51
CA VAL A 192 -7.42 -11.92 10.11
C VAL A 192 -6.91 -10.83 9.16
N CYS A 193 -7.01 -9.55 9.53
CA CYS A 193 -6.64 -8.46 8.62
C CYS A 193 -5.18 -8.04 8.77
N VAL A 194 -4.78 -7.62 9.96
CA VAL A 194 -3.48 -6.96 10.19
C VAL A 194 -2.34 -7.97 10.20
N GLY A 195 -2.41 -8.98 11.06
CA GLY A 195 -1.34 -9.95 11.26
C GLY A 195 -0.94 -10.70 9.97
N PRO A 196 -1.85 -11.41 9.30
CA PRO A 196 -1.53 -12.13 8.07
C PRO A 196 -1.04 -11.22 6.96
N SER A 197 -1.61 -10.00 6.81
CA SER A 197 -1.19 -9.04 5.79
C SER A 197 0.24 -8.58 6.01
N ILE A 198 0.64 -8.29 7.25
CA ILE A 198 2.02 -7.92 7.60
C ILE A 198 2.96 -9.10 7.33
N VAL A 199 2.65 -10.31 7.82
CA VAL A 199 3.49 -11.50 7.65
C VAL A 199 3.70 -11.81 6.16
N ILE A 200 2.64 -11.81 5.35
CA ILE A 200 2.72 -12.03 3.91
C ILE A 200 3.58 -10.96 3.23
N THR A 201 3.36 -9.71 3.57
CA THR A 201 4.08 -8.57 2.98
C THR A 201 5.57 -8.62 3.30
N VAL A 202 5.93 -8.84 4.57
CA VAL A 202 7.33 -8.98 5.02
C VAL A 202 8.00 -10.17 4.35
N PHE A 203 7.34 -11.34 4.33
CA PHE A 203 7.85 -12.53 3.65
C PHE A 203 8.16 -12.26 2.17
N CYS A 204 7.22 -11.63 1.45
CA CYS A 204 7.39 -11.31 0.03
C CYS A 204 8.57 -10.38 -0.20
N TYR A 205 8.69 -9.28 0.56
CA TYR A 205 9.78 -8.33 0.36
C TYR A 205 11.14 -8.87 0.77
N VAL A 206 11.23 -9.60 1.88
CA VAL A 206 12.48 -10.28 2.29
C VAL A 206 12.91 -11.28 1.21
N SER A 207 11.99 -12.09 0.70
CA SER A 207 12.26 -13.03 -0.38
C SER A 207 12.76 -12.35 -1.66
N ILE A 208 12.16 -11.23 -2.05
CA ILE A 208 12.58 -10.43 -3.21
C ILE A 208 13.99 -9.87 -2.98
N ILE A 209 14.29 -9.33 -1.81
CA ILE A 209 15.61 -8.76 -1.48
C ILE A 209 16.68 -9.85 -1.53
N ILE A 210 16.41 -11.02 -0.94
CA ILE A 210 17.33 -12.18 -0.98
C ILE A 210 17.57 -12.63 -2.42
N HIS A 211 16.51 -12.74 -3.24
CA HIS A 211 16.62 -13.10 -4.65
C HIS A 211 17.53 -12.12 -5.42
N PHE A 212 17.33 -10.81 -5.25
CA PHE A 212 18.20 -9.81 -5.90
C PHE A 212 19.64 -9.88 -5.43
N ARG A 213 19.91 -10.05 -4.14
CA ARG A 213 21.28 -10.21 -3.62
C ARG A 213 21.97 -11.44 -4.22
N ARG A 214 21.27 -12.57 -4.27
CA ARG A 214 21.82 -13.82 -4.88
C ARG A 214 22.10 -13.64 -6.36
N THR A 215 21.20 -13.01 -7.12
CA THR A 215 21.38 -12.73 -8.56
C THR A 215 22.58 -11.81 -8.81
N GLN A 216 22.74 -10.75 -8.00
CA GLN A 216 23.89 -9.85 -8.11
C GLN A 216 25.22 -10.55 -7.82
N ASN A 217 25.26 -11.39 -6.78
CA ASN A 217 26.48 -12.13 -6.44
C ASN A 217 26.86 -13.11 -7.57
N ARG A 218 25.87 -13.80 -8.16
CA ARG A 218 26.12 -14.67 -9.33
C ARG A 218 26.70 -13.87 -10.52
N LEU A 219 26.12 -12.71 -10.83
CA LEU A 219 26.61 -11.85 -11.92
C LEU A 219 28.04 -11.37 -11.67
N LYS A 220 28.37 -10.95 -10.44
CA LYS A 220 29.75 -10.56 -10.08
C LYS A 220 30.75 -11.71 -10.24
N LEU A 221 30.41 -12.91 -9.79
CA LEU A 221 31.25 -14.09 -9.92
C LEU A 221 31.49 -14.47 -11.39
N THR A 222 30.47 -14.36 -12.24
CA THR A 222 30.58 -14.63 -13.68
C THR A 222 31.47 -13.59 -14.38
N MET A 223 31.37 -12.33 -13.98
CA MET A 223 32.23 -11.25 -14.51
C MET A 223 33.69 -11.46 -14.11
N ASN A 224 33.95 -11.77 -12.83
CA ASN A 224 35.31 -12.04 -12.36
C ASN A 224 35.96 -13.27 -13.05
N LYS A 225 35.19 -14.33 -13.29
CA LYS A 225 35.70 -15.50 -14.07
C LYS A 225 36.05 -15.12 -15.49
N LYS A 226 35.31 -14.25 -16.18
CA LYS A 226 35.63 -13.79 -17.55
C LYS A 226 36.88 -12.92 -17.61
N ILE A 227 37.17 -12.18 -16.54
CA ILE A 227 38.38 -11.32 -16.46
C ILE A 227 39.65 -12.18 -16.22
N GLN A 228 39.52 -13.31 -15.54
CA GLN A 228 40.62 -14.19 -15.17
C GLN A 228 40.96 -15.25 -16.22
N THR A 229 40.17 -15.41 -17.31
CA THR A 229 40.52 -16.31 -18.41
C THR A 229 41.40 -15.55 -19.38
N PRO A 230 42.73 -15.86 -19.50
CA PRO A 230 43.57 -15.27 -20.50
C PRO A 230 43.06 -15.63 -21.89
N LEU A 231 43.07 -14.67 -22.81
CA LEU A 231 42.81 -14.90 -24.24
C LEU A 231 43.93 -15.80 -24.81
N THR A 232 43.74 -17.11 -24.76
CA THR A 232 44.51 -18.01 -25.63
C THR A 232 43.88 -17.90 -27.03
N PRO A 233 44.64 -17.58 -28.07
CA PRO A 233 44.13 -17.59 -29.43
C PRO A 233 43.88 -19.04 -29.83
N SER A 234 42.65 -19.52 -29.81
CA SER A 234 42.30 -20.82 -30.33
C SER A 234 42.04 -20.75 -31.83
N LYS A 235 42.82 -21.55 -32.53
CA LYS A 235 42.61 -21.95 -33.91
C LYS A 235 41.21 -22.52 -34.12
N THR A 236 40.58 -22.09 -35.20
CA THR A 236 39.37 -22.64 -35.80
C THR A 236 39.27 -24.17 -35.71
N SER A 237 38.19 -24.66 -35.08
CA SER A 237 37.58 -25.93 -35.45
C SER A 237 36.11 -25.86 -35.11
N SER A 238 35.31 -25.97 -36.14
CA SER A 238 33.86 -26.04 -36.14
C SER A 238 33.40 -27.40 -35.59
N THR A 239 32.73 -27.41 -34.46
CA THR A 239 31.73 -28.44 -34.15
C THR A 239 30.70 -27.81 -33.18
N GLY A 240 29.45 -27.78 -33.62
CA GLY A 240 28.36 -27.24 -32.88
C GLY A 240 28.01 -28.10 -31.64
N VAL A 241 27.86 -27.43 -30.55
CA VAL A 241 27.05 -27.91 -29.41
C VAL A 241 26.17 -26.75 -29.00
N GLU A 242 24.94 -26.90 -29.36
CA GLU A 242 23.82 -26.02 -29.07
C GLU A 242 23.43 -26.19 -27.57
N TYR A 243 23.89 -25.28 -26.73
CA TYR A 243 23.33 -25.18 -25.36
C TYR A 243 22.12 -24.26 -25.37
N ARG A 244 20.97 -24.91 -25.39
CA ARG A 244 19.63 -24.37 -25.25
C ARG A 244 19.49 -23.64 -23.91
N ALA A 245 19.63 -22.34 -23.89
CA ALA A 245 19.23 -21.50 -22.76
C ALA A 245 17.73 -21.18 -22.88
N GLU A 246 16.94 -22.05 -22.28
CA GLU A 246 15.48 -21.82 -22.17
C GLU A 246 15.17 -20.73 -21.14
N ASP A 247 14.37 -19.80 -21.60
CA ASP A 247 13.33 -19.01 -20.95
C ASP A 247 13.63 -18.28 -19.64
N SER A 248 13.84 -16.98 -19.79
CA SER A 248 13.47 -16.03 -18.75
C SER A 248 12.91 -14.74 -19.34
N CYS A 249 11.59 -14.66 -19.28
CA CYS A 249 10.81 -13.45 -19.16
C CYS A 249 10.80 -12.43 -20.29
N LYS A 250 9.93 -12.66 -21.28
CA LYS A 250 9.41 -11.57 -22.12
C LYS A 250 8.38 -10.79 -21.30
N VAL A 251 8.75 -9.60 -20.85
CA VAL A 251 7.83 -8.57 -20.37
C VAL A 251 8.19 -7.29 -21.11
N GLU A 252 7.28 -6.90 -21.99
CA GLU A 252 7.18 -5.62 -22.71
C GLU A 252 8.47 -5.06 -23.30
N GLU A 253 8.69 -5.48 -24.53
CA GLU A 253 9.52 -4.81 -25.52
C GLU A 253 8.66 -3.79 -26.26
N TYR A 254 8.80 -2.50 -25.91
CA TYR A 254 8.46 -1.42 -26.81
C TYR A 254 9.73 -0.69 -27.18
N GLU A 255 10.10 -0.90 -28.46
CA GLU A 255 10.90 -0.10 -29.37
C GLU A 255 12.37 0.17 -29.05
N LEU A 256 13.23 -0.33 -29.90
CA LEU A 256 13.94 0.50 -30.89
C LEU A 256 14.60 -0.39 -31.94
N SER A 257 14.04 -0.37 -33.15
CA SER A 257 14.70 -0.89 -34.37
C SER A 257 15.81 0.07 -34.78
N SER A 258 16.92 -0.48 -35.15
CA SER A 258 17.79 -0.23 -36.31
C SER A 258 19.29 -0.23 -36.00
N SER A 259 19.93 -0.98 -36.85
CA SER A 259 21.27 -0.86 -37.42
C SER A 259 22.48 -1.48 -36.69
N GLY A 260 23.04 -2.50 -37.36
CA GLY A 260 24.48 -2.80 -37.45
C GLY A 260 24.99 -3.97 -36.59
N PRO A 261 25.73 -4.93 -37.16
CA PRO A 261 26.35 -6.03 -36.43
C PRO A 261 27.64 -5.54 -35.77
N SER A 262 27.59 -5.26 -34.47
CA SER A 262 28.78 -4.95 -33.69
C SER A 262 28.58 -5.39 -32.23
N ASN A 263 29.37 -6.36 -31.80
CA ASN A 263 29.65 -6.74 -30.41
C ASN A 263 28.45 -7.08 -29.50
N ASN A 264 27.72 -8.14 -29.82
CA ASN A 264 26.48 -8.58 -29.15
C ASN A 264 26.64 -8.92 -27.65
N ASN A 265 27.86 -9.11 -27.13
CA ASN A 265 28.03 -9.53 -25.72
C ASN A 265 28.05 -8.36 -24.73
N SER A 266 28.46 -7.17 -25.09
CA SER A 266 28.47 -5.99 -24.20
C SER A 266 27.11 -5.33 -24.15
N ALA A 267 26.35 -5.32 -25.24
CA ALA A 267 25.00 -4.79 -25.31
C ALA A 267 24.02 -5.61 -24.45
N SER A 268 24.07 -6.94 -24.51
CA SER A 268 23.25 -7.85 -23.69
C SER A 268 23.48 -7.67 -22.17
N GLN A 269 24.74 -7.46 -21.76
CA GLN A 269 25.10 -7.24 -20.35
C GLN A 269 24.61 -5.87 -19.84
N THR A 270 24.68 -4.83 -20.65
CA THR A 270 24.15 -3.50 -20.28
C THR A 270 22.64 -3.50 -20.20
N HIS A 271 21.92 -4.25 -21.03
CA HIS A 271 20.48 -4.42 -20.95
C HIS A 271 20.04 -5.18 -19.68
N ALA A 272 20.73 -6.27 -19.32
CA ALA A 272 20.46 -7.01 -18.09
C ALA A 272 20.70 -6.15 -16.84
N ALA A 273 21.78 -5.37 -16.80
CA ALA A 273 22.07 -4.46 -15.69
C ALA A 273 21.02 -3.33 -15.57
N LYS A 274 20.60 -2.74 -16.70
CA LYS A 274 19.52 -1.72 -16.73
C LYS A 274 18.18 -2.29 -16.20
N ARG A 275 17.84 -3.52 -16.61
CA ARG A 275 16.63 -4.22 -16.18
C ARG A 275 16.65 -4.49 -14.68
N THR A 276 17.75 -5.00 -14.14
CA THR A 276 17.91 -5.23 -12.69
C THR A 276 17.81 -3.93 -11.90
N ARG A 277 18.40 -2.83 -12.40
CA ARG A 277 18.30 -1.52 -11.75
C ARG A 277 16.86 -0.95 -11.75
N ALA A 278 16.13 -1.15 -12.84
CA ALA A 278 14.70 -0.76 -12.92
C ALA A 278 13.83 -1.57 -11.94
N SER A 279 14.00 -2.89 -11.90
CA SER A 279 13.27 -3.77 -10.97
C SER A 279 13.56 -3.41 -9.51
N ARG A 280 14.81 -3.10 -9.15
CA ARG A 280 15.17 -2.65 -7.79
C ARG A 280 14.47 -1.36 -7.39
N ARG A 281 14.35 -0.39 -8.29
CA ARG A 281 13.63 0.86 -8.02
C ARG A 281 12.14 0.61 -7.73
N ILE A 282 11.52 -0.27 -8.50
CA ILE A 282 10.10 -0.62 -8.29
C ILE A 282 9.91 -1.29 -6.93
N VAL A 283 10.78 -2.21 -6.55
CA VAL A 283 10.72 -2.86 -5.23
C VAL A 283 10.95 -1.86 -4.11
N ALA A 284 11.94 -0.97 -4.25
CA ALA A 284 12.19 0.08 -3.28
C ALA A 284 10.95 0.97 -3.06
N ASN A 285 10.24 1.36 -4.14
CA ASN A 285 8.99 2.14 -4.02
C ASN A 285 7.97 1.43 -3.15
N LEU A 286 7.76 0.14 -3.39
CA LEU A 286 6.72 -0.62 -2.70
C LEU A 286 7.11 -0.94 -1.26
N CYS A 287 8.40 -1.19 -0.99
CA CYS A 287 8.91 -1.28 0.37
C CYS A 287 8.71 0.05 1.12
N THR A 288 8.93 1.19 0.45
CA THR A 288 8.71 2.51 1.05
C THR A 288 7.25 2.74 1.39
N VAL A 289 6.29 2.38 0.52
CA VAL A 289 4.84 2.46 0.82
C VAL A 289 4.50 1.65 2.06
N PHE A 290 5.00 0.43 2.16
CA PHE A 290 4.78 -0.43 3.32
C PHE A 290 5.43 0.11 4.60
N LEU A 291 6.67 0.62 4.52
CA LEU A 291 7.36 1.22 5.67
C LEU A 291 6.61 2.46 6.17
N VAL A 292 6.17 3.34 5.28
CA VAL A 292 5.36 4.52 5.64
C VAL A 292 4.07 4.08 6.31
N PHE A 293 3.40 3.04 5.79
CA PHE A 293 2.22 2.47 6.44
C PHE A 293 2.52 2.04 7.88
N ILE A 294 3.58 1.25 8.10
CA ILE A 294 3.98 0.82 9.45
C ILE A 294 4.30 2.04 10.34
N CYS A 295 5.07 3.01 9.85
CA CYS A 295 5.42 4.21 10.64
C CYS A 295 4.18 5.04 11.03
N CYS A 296 3.17 5.11 10.19
CA CYS A 296 1.94 5.85 10.50
C CYS A 296 1.04 5.10 11.50
N TRP A 297 0.95 3.77 11.40
CA TRP A 297 0.04 2.97 12.23
C TRP A 297 0.67 2.48 13.53
N LEU A 298 2.01 2.27 13.57
CA LEU A 298 2.70 1.76 14.76
C LEU A 298 2.45 2.59 16.02
N PRO A 299 2.47 3.94 15.98
CA PRO A 299 2.25 4.75 17.18
C PRO A 299 0.90 4.47 17.85
N ILE A 300 -0.20 4.50 17.09
CA ILE A 300 -1.53 4.27 17.65
C ILE A 300 -1.72 2.84 18.15
N VAL A 301 -1.20 1.84 17.41
CA VAL A 301 -1.22 0.44 17.84
C VAL A 301 -0.42 0.25 19.13
N SER A 302 0.75 0.92 19.26
CA SER A 302 1.57 0.87 20.48
C SER A 302 0.85 1.47 21.68
N VAL A 303 0.13 2.58 21.48
CA VAL A 303 -0.66 3.22 22.55
C VAL A 303 -1.75 2.26 23.05
N PHE A 304 -2.52 1.63 22.17
CA PHE A 304 -3.53 0.65 22.57
C PHE A 304 -2.96 -0.56 23.30
N THR A 305 -1.75 -0.99 22.92
CA THR A 305 -1.11 -2.13 23.56
C THR A 305 -0.55 -1.79 24.94
N ILE A 306 0.03 -0.60 25.11
CA ILE A 306 0.68 -0.16 26.34
C ILE A 306 -0.34 0.36 27.35
N ASP A 307 -1.30 1.15 26.89
CA ASP A 307 -2.32 1.81 27.72
C ASP A 307 -3.65 1.05 27.71
N TYR A 308 -3.61 -0.21 28.11
CA TYR A 308 -4.78 -1.08 28.18
C TYR A 308 -5.92 -0.50 29.02
N TYR A 309 -5.58 0.25 30.09
CA TYR A 309 -6.58 0.89 30.98
C TYR A 309 -7.01 2.28 30.51
N SER A 310 -6.56 2.74 29.35
CA SER A 310 -6.90 4.06 28.79
C SER A 310 -6.63 5.23 29.73
N THR A 311 -5.43 5.22 30.34
CA THR A 311 -4.99 6.21 31.31
C THR A 311 -4.36 7.45 30.65
N PHE A 312 -3.91 7.32 29.40
CA PHE A 312 -3.31 8.44 28.67
C PHE A 312 -4.36 9.51 28.29
N PRO A 313 -3.94 10.77 28.19
CA PRO A 313 -4.83 11.84 27.72
C PRO A 313 -5.40 11.52 26.32
N SER A 314 -6.66 11.90 26.07
CA SER A 314 -7.32 11.71 24.77
C SER A 314 -6.56 12.35 23.61
N SER A 315 -5.82 13.43 23.86
CA SER A 315 -4.95 14.08 22.87
C SER A 315 -3.91 13.14 22.25
N VAL A 316 -3.35 12.22 23.05
CA VAL A 316 -2.38 11.23 22.55
C VAL A 316 -3.03 10.31 21.50
N TYR A 317 -4.19 9.79 21.81
CA TYR A 317 -4.94 8.93 20.88
C TYR A 317 -5.35 9.69 19.60
N GLN A 318 -5.84 10.92 19.76
CA GLN A 318 -6.28 11.74 18.62
C GLN A 318 -5.13 12.09 17.68
N VAL A 319 -3.99 12.48 18.21
CA VAL A 319 -2.79 12.80 17.40
C VAL A 319 -2.30 11.56 16.65
N PHE A 320 -2.15 10.42 17.32
CA PHE A 320 -1.65 9.21 16.67
C PHE A 320 -2.65 8.61 15.69
N PHE A 321 -3.94 8.72 15.97
CA PHE A 321 -4.98 8.32 15.00
C PHE A 321 -4.97 9.23 13.75
N ALA A 322 -4.82 10.53 13.91
CA ALA A 322 -4.68 11.46 12.78
C ALA A 322 -3.41 11.18 11.95
N ILE A 323 -2.30 10.79 12.60
CA ILE A 323 -1.09 10.32 11.90
C ILE A 323 -1.38 9.03 11.12
N ALA A 324 -2.11 8.07 11.69
CA ALA A 324 -2.49 6.85 11.00
C ALA A 324 -3.35 7.14 9.75
N VAL A 325 -4.33 8.02 9.86
CA VAL A 325 -5.17 8.46 8.73
C VAL A 325 -4.35 9.19 7.66
N SER A 326 -3.28 9.91 8.05
CA SER A 326 -2.39 10.61 7.12
C SER A 326 -1.68 9.67 6.13
N ASN A 327 -1.57 8.38 6.44
CA ASN A 327 -1.05 7.37 5.50
C ASN A 327 -1.73 7.45 4.13
N SER A 328 -3.05 7.72 4.09
CA SER A 328 -3.82 7.75 2.85
C SER A 328 -3.46 8.91 1.90
N CYS A 329 -2.80 9.97 2.37
CA CYS A 329 -2.31 11.02 1.48
C CYS A 329 -0.82 10.83 1.10
N LEU A 330 -0.04 10.05 1.86
CA LEU A 330 1.41 9.92 1.66
C LEU A 330 1.80 9.05 0.46
N ASN A 331 0.98 8.07 0.09
CA ASN A 331 1.21 7.16 -1.03
C ASN A 331 1.48 7.90 -2.35
N VAL A 332 0.79 9.01 -2.58
CA VAL A 332 0.91 9.84 -3.78
C VAL A 332 2.32 10.41 -3.94
N PHE A 333 2.91 10.92 -2.85
CA PHE A 333 4.28 11.46 -2.86
C PHE A 333 5.31 10.39 -3.16
N ILE A 334 5.10 9.16 -2.67
CA ILE A 334 5.99 8.04 -2.96
C ILE A 334 5.94 7.69 -4.45
N TYR A 335 4.74 7.61 -5.05
CA TYR A 335 4.60 7.35 -6.48
C TYR A 335 5.20 8.48 -7.33
N ALA A 336 4.97 9.75 -6.97
CA ALA A 336 5.57 10.90 -7.65
C ALA A 336 7.10 10.94 -7.53
N GLY A 337 7.64 10.68 -6.34
CA GLY A 337 9.07 10.74 -6.06
C GLY A 337 9.86 9.64 -6.76
N MET A 338 9.38 8.43 -6.66
CA MET A 338 10.15 7.24 -7.05
C MET A 338 9.81 6.70 -8.45
N ASN A 339 8.64 7.02 -9.01
CA ASN A 339 8.22 6.55 -10.34
C ASN A 339 8.17 7.69 -11.37
N LYS A 340 9.14 7.69 -12.30
CA LYS A 340 9.23 8.72 -13.35
C LYS A 340 7.99 8.82 -14.23
N VAL A 341 7.29 7.69 -14.47
CA VAL A 341 6.10 7.67 -15.33
C VAL A 341 4.92 8.36 -14.62
N PHE A 342 4.66 8.02 -13.34
CA PHE A 342 3.66 8.73 -12.53
C PHE A 342 3.96 10.22 -12.44
N ARG A 343 5.20 10.61 -12.09
CA ARG A 343 5.59 12.02 -11.98
C ARG A 343 5.36 12.82 -13.26
N LYS A 344 5.74 12.26 -14.42
CA LYS A 344 5.50 12.91 -15.72
C LYS A 344 4.01 13.01 -16.03
N THR A 345 3.22 12.00 -15.67
CA THR A 345 1.77 12.00 -15.91
C THR A 345 1.07 12.99 -14.99
N TYR A 346 1.43 13.05 -13.71
CA TYR A 346 0.90 14.04 -12.76
C TYR A 346 1.16 15.45 -13.28
N TYR A 347 2.40 15.76 -13.68
CA TYR A 347 2.72 17.08 -14.24
C TYR A 347 1.87 17.42 -15.47
N ARG A 348 1.65 16.46 -16.37
CA ARG A 348 0.83 16.67 -17.57
C ARG A 348 -0.66 16.87 -17.24
N LEU A 349 -1.18 16.16 -16.24
CA LEU A 349 -2.55 16.33 -15.77
C LEU A 349 -2.74 17.69 -15.12
N LEU A 350 -1.82 18.09 -14.23
CA LEU A 350 -1.88 19.40 -13.56
C LEU A 350 -1.75 20.58 -14.55
N CYS A 351 -0.95 20.42 -15.63
CA CYS A 351 -0.82 21.42 -16.69
C CYS A 351 -1.88 21.32 -17.79
N CYS A 352 -2.94 20.51 -17.62
CA CYS A 352 -4.02 20.30 -18.61
C CYS A 352 -3.53 19.86 -20.01
N ARG A 353 -2.36 19.18 -20.07
CA ARG A 353 -1.75 18.72 -21.33
C ARG A 353 -2.15 17.29 -21.68
N TYR A 354 -3.45 16.98 -21.71
CA TYR A 354 -4.01 15.63 -21.91
C TYR A 354 -3.58 14.99 -23.22
N ASN A 355 -3.53 15.74 -24.32
CA ASN A 355 -3.17 15.23 -25.64
C ASN A 355 -1.74 14.66 -25.71
N LYS A 356 -0.85 15.06 -24.81
CA LYS A 356 0.53 14.55 -24.75
C LYS A 356 0.70 13.28 -23.87
N ILE A 357 -0.37 12.81 -23.21
CA ILE A 357 -0.28 11.63 -22.34
C ILE A 357 -0.20 10.35 -23.19
N ASN A 358 -0.91 10.29 -24.30
CA ASN A 358 -0.98 9.12 -25.17
C ASN A 358 0.11 9.08 -26.27
N TYR A 359 0.78 10.19 -26.57
CA TYR A 359 1.74 10.33 -27.70
C TYR A 359 3.21 10.36 -27.27
N SER A 360 3.59 10.08 -26.02
CA SER A 360 5.01 9.94 -25.68
C SER A 360 5.47 8.51 -25.99
N PHE A 361 5.96 8.35 -27.23
CA PHE A 361 6.77 7.23 -27.66
C PHE A 361 8.07 7.11 -26.87
#